data_55af54f8f4b5f744da71833002cc22f2
#
_entry.id   55af54f8f4b5f744da71833002cc22f2
#
_cell.length_a   1.000
_cell.length_b   1.000
_cell.length_c   1.000
_cell.angle_alpha   90.00
_cell.angle_beta   90.00
_cell.angle_gamma   90.00
#
_symmetry.space_group_name_H-M   'P 1'
#
loop_
_entity.id
_entity.type
_entity.pdbx_description
1 polymer ?
#
loop_
_entity_poly.entity_id
_entity_poly.type
_entity_poly.pdbx_seq_one_letter_code
_entity_poly.pdbx_strand_id
1 'polypeptide(L)'
;LGNNTPDLFIRGQHGMSENTAIVIIDGVERPAADLIPEEIERIELLKDATAKILYGARAANGVLWVTTRRGKANRRIYNATAEAGVVQMTRTPDFLNSYQYANLYNEARANDGLTPYYNQKQLEGYKNSKGANDLLYPNVDLYDQLLNKNANYRKVSFDMTGGTDRVRYALIAGYVGGSGFEDVTYTPQLHRLTLRGNLDFNVTDFLTISADVAGRMEMRKWGQLDCGQVFTALSTHRPNEYPLTMSPEETGLASSDGIPLFGASLLRPMNAYAETMYGGYTDERYTRSQTNIGLKFDLDMLTKGLKAG
;
A
#
# COMPACT_ATOMS: atom_id res chain seq x y z
N LEU A 1 1.27 -0.97 -3.93
CA LEU A 1 1.69 0.33 -3.45
C LEU A 1 0.67 0.90 -2.47
N GLY A 2 1.08 1.16 -1.21
CA GLY A 2 0.30 1.95 -0.26
C GLY A 2 -0.91 1.28 0.38
N ASN A 3 -1.11 -0.01 0.21
CA ASN A 3 -2.24 -0.74 0.79
C ASN A 3 -1.96 -1.27 2.20
N ASN A 4 -0.72 -1.19 2.66
CA ASN A 4 -0.40 -1.56 4.03
C ASN A 4 -0.70 -0.38 4.97
N THR A 5 -1.79 -0.50 5.70
CA THR A 5 -1.96 0.27 6.93
C THR A 5 -0.97 -0.31 7.93
N PRO A 6 0.05 0.44 8.39
CA PRO A 6 1.00 -0.12 9.34
C PRO A 6 0.30 -0.38 10.67
N ASP A 7 0.34 -1.59 11.14
CA ASP A 7 -0.08 -1.93 12.50
C ASP A 7 1.04 -1.53 13.46
N LEU A 8 0.68 -0.73 14.45
CA LEU A 8 1.61 -0.24 15.45
C LEU A 8 1.53 -1.09 16.72
N PHE A 9 2.58 -1.82 17.01
CA PHE A 9 2.68 -2.63 18.23
C PHE A 9 3.65 -1.98 19.21
N ILE A 10 3.20 -1.79 20.45
CA ILE A 10 4.04 -1.37 21.57
C ILE A 10 4.27 -2.58 22.47
N ARG A 11 5.52 -3.01 22.64
CA ARG A 11 5.94 -4.21 23.40
C ARG A 11 5.50 -5.55 22.79
N GLY A 12 5.22 -5.60 21.48
CA GLY A 12 4.89 -6.83 20.77
C GLY A 12 3.40 -7.24 20.87
N GLN A 13 3.09 -8.43 20.38
CA GLN A 13 1.75 -9.00 20.43
C GLN A 13 1.63 -9.89 21.67
N HIS A 14 0.68 -9.55 22.57
CA HIS A 14 0.55 -10.23 23.86
C HIS A 14 -0.77 -11.00 24.06
N GLY A 15 -1.62 -11.09 23.02
CA GLY A 15 -2.92 -11.74 23.16
C GLY A 15 -3.55 -12.14 21.82
N MET A 16 -4.66 -12.85 21.89
CA MET A 16 -5.46 -13.29 20.75
C MET A 16 -6.41 -12.20 20.21
N SER A 17 -6.49 -11.05 20.87
CA SER A 17 -7.29 -9.90 20.46
C SER A 17 -6.42 -8.79 19.87
N GLU A 18 -7.03 -7.73 19.34
CA GLU A 18 -6.31 -6.56 18.80
C GLU A 18 -5.23 -6.04 19.74
N ASN A 19 -3.99 -6.06 19.28
CA ASN A 19 -2.82 -5.62 20.05
C ASN A 19 -2.30 -4.26 19.57
N THR A 20 -3.03 -3.57 18.67
CA THR A 20 -2.62 -2.29 18.11
C THR A 20 -2.73 -1.16 19.12
N ALA A 21 -1.78 -0.25 19.09
CA ALA A 21 -1.79 0.96 19.90
C ALA A 21 -2.82 1.95 19.35
N ILE A 22 -3.45 2.72 20.24
CA ILE A 22 -4.30 3.83 19.86
C ILE A 22 -3.42 4.98 19.34
N VAL A 23 -3.83 5.59 18.24
CA VAL A 23 -3.16 6.79 17.71
C VAL A 23 -4.03 8.00 17.93
N ILE A 24 -3.49 8.98 18.66
CA ILE A 24 -4.15 10.25 18.96
C ILE A 24 -3.41 11.37 18.22
N ILE A 25 -4.13 12.09 17.38
CA ILE A 25 -3.58 13.21 16.61
C ILE A 25 -4.28 14.48 17.04
N ASP A 26 -3.55 15.42 17.64
CA ASP A 26 -4.06 16.67 18.20
C ASP A 26 -5.26 16.47 19.15
N GLY A 27 -5.23 15.42 19.96
CA GLY A 27 -6.27 15.09 20.94
C GLY A 27 -7.41 14.23 20.40
N VAL A 28 -7.43 13.88 19.12
CA VAL A 28 -8.48 13.05 18.48
C VAL A 28 -7.91 11.73 18.00
N GLU A 29 -8.61 10.62 18.27
CA GLU A 29 -8.25 9.30 17.80
C GLU A 29 -8.42 9.18 16.28
N ARG A 30 -7.35 8.78 15.58
CA ARG A 30 -7.31 8.67 14.11
C ARG A 30 -6.29 7.65 13.65
N PRO A 31 -6.46 7.08 12.43
CA PRO A 31 -5.42 6.26 11.82
C PRO A 31 -4.12 7.04 11.57
N ALA A 32 -2.98 6.45 11.92
CA ALA A 32 -1.65 7.02 11.61
C ALA A 32 -1.45 7.26 10.09
N ALA A 33 -2.11 6.45 9.26
CA ALA A 33 -2.06 6.57 7.80
C ALA A 33 -2.62 7.90 7.27
N ASP A 34 -3.37 8.67 8.07
CA ASP A 34 -3.89 9.97 7.67
C ASP A 34 -2.85 11.09 7.71
N LEU A 35 -1.68 10.83 8.31
CA LEU A 35 -0.59 11.79 8.43
C LEU A 35 0.47 11.60 7.35
N ILE A 36 1.10 12.71 6.99
CA ILE A 36 2.39 12.71 6.30
C ILE A 36 3.48 13.18 7.30
N PRO A 37 4.74 12.74 7.14
CA PRO A 37 5.82 13.11 8.07
C PRO A 37 5.99 14.62 8.25
N GLU A 38 5.73 15.40 7.20
CA GLU A 38 5.86 16.85 7.19
C GLU A 38 4.84 17.56 8.10
N GLU A 39 3.71 16.91 8.42
CA GLU A 39 2.70 17.44 9.35
C GLU A 39 3.12 17.30 10.81
N ILE A 40 4.07 16.42 11.12
CA ILE A 40 4.39 16.02 12.48
C ILE A 40 5.39 17.01 13.08
N GLU A 41 5.05 17.58 14.25
CA GLU A 41 5.99 18.32 15.07
C GLU A 41 6.62 17.41 16.13
N ARG A 42 5.83 16.54 16.78
CA ARG A 42 6.27 15.68 17.88
C ARG A 42 5.44 14.40 17.96
N ILE A 43 6.13 13.33 18.33
CA ILE A 43 5.49 12.04 18.63
C ILE A 43 5.87 11.67 20.08
N GLU A 44 4.88 11.34 20.88
CA GLU A 44 5.04 10.86 22.25
C GLU A 44 4.39 9.49 22.39
N LEU A 45 5.09 8.60 23.05
CA LEU A 45 4.59 7.26 23.33
C LEU A 45 4.15 7.17 24.79
N LEU A 46 2.84 7.15 25.01
CA LEU A 46 2.26 6.99 26.33
C LEU A 46 2.09 5.50 26.64
N LYS A 47 2.67 5.06 27.75
CA LYS A 47 2.67 3.67 28.19
C LYS A 47 2.11 3.54 29.60
N ASP A 48 1.65 2.33 29.91
CA ASP A 48 1.28 1.91 31.27
C ASP A 48 0.22 2.80 31.94
N ALA A 49 0.48 3.26 33.15
CA ALA A 49 -0.45 4.03 33.95
C ALA A 49 -0.87 5.35 33.28
N THR A 50 0.05 6.05 32.62
CA THR A 50 -0.24 7.33 31.96
C THR A 50 -1.28 7.17 30.86
N ALA A 51 -1.09 6.16 30.00
CA ALA A 51 -2.05 5.86 28.95
C ALA A 51 -3.43 5.45 29.49
N LYS A 52 -3.44 4.60 30.54
CA LYS A 52 -4.69 4.11 31.16
C LYS A 52 -5.46 5.20 31.90
N ILE A 53 -4.78 6.15 32.55
CA ILE A 53 -5.43 7.28 33.23
C ILE A 53 -6.14 8.18 32.22
N LEU A 54 -5.53 8.44 31.06
CA LEU A 54 -6.09 9.33 30.05
C LEU A 54 -7.15 8.67 29.16
N TYR A 55 -6.98 7.38 28.83
CA TYR A 55 -7.78 6.69 27.81
C TYR A 55 -8.42 5.39 28.29
N GLY A 56 -8.31 5.06 29.57
CA GLY A 56 -8.92 3.89 30.18
C GLY A 56 -8.37 2.55 29.67
N ALA A 57 -9.18 1.51 29.72
CA ALA A 57 -8.81 0.14 29.35
C ALA A 57 -8.41 0.02 27.85
N ARG A 58 -8.95 0.85 26.98
CA ARG A 58 -8.62 0.87 25.54
C ARG A 58 -7.14 1.14 25.28
N ALA A 59 -6.50 1.90 26.16
CA ALA A 59 -5.07 2.20 26.06
C ALA A 59 -4.15 1.13 26.66
N ALA A 60 -4.66 -0.08 26.93
CA ALA A 60 -3.85 -1.18 27.46
C ALA A 60 -2.61 -1.49 26.62
N ASN A 61 -2.73 -1.33 25.31
CA ASN A 61 -1.65 -1.55 24.35
C ASN A 61 -0.78 -0.30 24.11
N GLY A 62 -1.04 0.79 24.87
CA GLY A 62 -0.36 2.07 24.74
C GLY A 62 -1.02 3.03 23.77
N VAL A 63 -0.56 4.28 23.80
CA VAL A 63 -1.04 5.37 22.94
C VAL A 63 0.12 6.05 22.25
N LEU A 64 0.03 6.20 20.94
CA LEU A 64 0.89 7.08 20.17
C LEU A 64 0.24 8.46 20.09
N TRP A 65 0.80 9.42 20.81
CA TRP A 65 0.35 10.79 20.79
C TRP A 65 1.13 11.58 19.76
N VAL A 66 0.45 12.11 18.76
CA VAL A 66 1.05 12.91 17.69
C VAL A 66 0.55 14.35 17.81
N THR A 67 1.49 15.27 17.85
CA THR A 67 1.23 16.70 17.78
C THR A 67 1.61 17.19 16.39
N THR A 68 0.68 17.86 15.69
CA THR A 68 0.95 18.43 14.37
C THR A 68 1.59 19.80 14.47
N ARG A 69 2.27 20.20 13.39
CA ARG A 69 2.98 21.49 13.33
C ARG A 69 2.01 22.67 13.44
N ARG A 70 2.38 23.63 14.28
CA ARG A 70 1.66 24.88 14.46
C ARG A 70 2.57 26.07 14.17
N GLY A 71 1.97 27.21 13.86
CA GLY A 71 2.69 28.46 13.67
C GLY A 71 3.33 28.95 14.96
N LYS A 72 4.45 29.65 14.81
CA LYS A 72 5.14 30.36 15.92
C LYS A 72 5.10 31.86 15.69
N ALA A 73 4.91 32.63 16.78
CA ALA A 73 4.91 34.07 16.70
C ALA A 73 6.25 34.60 16.16
N ASN A 74 6.21 35.66 15.37
CA ASN A 74 7.37 36.38 14.87
C ASN A 74 8.38 35.52 14.08
N ARG A 75 7.94 34.38 13.55
CA ARG A 75 8.79 33.47 12.76
C ARG A 75 7.98 32.97 11.54
N ARG A 76 8.58 33.05 10.34
CA ARG A 76 8.03 32.48 9.12
C ARG A 76 9.00 31.47 8.55
N ILE A 77 8.51 30.28 8.25
CA ILE A 77 9.31 29.19 7.67
C ILE A 77 8.53 28.67 6.46
N TYR A 78 9.25 28.44 5.37
CA TYR A 78 8.75 27.81 4.16
C TYR A 78 9.68 26.67 3.82
N ASN A 79 9.14 25.49 3.64
CA ASN A 79 9.88 24.34 3.16
C ASN A 79 9.16 23.76 1.93
N ALA A 80 9.95 23.35 0.96
CA ALA A 80 9.47 22.63 -0.21
C ALA A 80 10.40 21.45 -0.46
N THR A 81 9.83 20.28 -0.66
CA THR A 81 10.58 19.06 -0.93
C THR A 81 10.00 18.40 -2.16
N ALA A 82 10.85 17.96 -3.08
CA ALA A 82 10.47 17.16 -4.22
C ALA A 82 11.39 15.95 -4.29
N GLU A 83 10.79 14.77 -4.35
CA GLU A 83 11.49 13.50 -4.42
C GLU A 83 10.96 12.71 -5.62
N ALA A 84 11.84 12.09 -6.36
CA ALA A 84 11.51 11.11 -7.39
C ALA A 84 12.45 9.93 -7.26
N GLY A 85 11.93 8.74 -7.44
CA GLY A 85 12.71 7.53 -7.29
C GLY A 85 12.22 6.39 -8.16
N VAL A 86 13.12 5.44 -8.38
CA VAL A 86 12.82 4.15 -8.97
C VAL A 86 12.90 3.11 -7.87
N VAL A 87 11.85 2.33 -7.74
CA VAL A 87 11.78 1.19 -6.82
C VAL A 87 12.10 -0.05 -7.61
N GLN A 88 13.04 -0.85 -7.13
CA GLN A 88 13.45 -2.11 -7.78
C GLN A 88 13.27 -3.27 -6.81
N MET A 89 12.90 -4.42 -7.34
CA MET A 89 12.93 -5.66 -6.57
C MET A 89 14.39 -6.04 -6.30
N THR A 90 14.77 -6.16 -5.04
CA THR A 90 16.14 -6.52 -4.66
C THR A 90 16.46 -7.98 -4.94
N ARG A 91 15.44 -8.83 -4.97
CA ARG A 91 15.56 -10.26 -5.28
C ARG A 91 14.24 -10.77 -5.82
N THR A 92 14.31 -11.50 -6.90
CA THR A 92 13.21 -12.29 -7.46
C THR A 92 13.51 -13.78 -7.27
N PRO A 93 12.51 -14.64 -7.03
CA PRO A 93 12.71 -16.07 -7.05
C PRO A 93 13.15 -16.55 -8.44
N ASP A 94 14.08 -17.49 -8.50
CA ASP A 94 14.42 -18.22 -9.71
C ASP A 94 13.54 -19.46 -9.80
N PHE A 95 12.60 -19.47 -10.74
CA PHE A 95 11.73 -20.61 -10.96
C PHE A 95 12.31 -21.55 -12.00
N LEU A 96 11.95 -22.82 -11.85
CA LEU A 96 12.34 -23.85 -12.81
C LEU A 96 11.62 -23.62 -14.14
N ASN A 97 12.32 -23.86 -15.25
CA ASN A 97 11.67 -23.98 -16.54
C ASN A 97 10.93 -25.32 -16.67
N SER A 98 10.12 -25.47 -17.70
CA SER A 98 9.27 -26.66 -17.90
C SER A 98 10.03 -27.97 -17.96
N TYR A 99 11.22 -27.97 -18.58
CA TYR A 99 12.06 -29.15 -18.65
C TYR A 99 12.64 -29.53 -17.27
N GLN A 100 13.16 -28.55 -16.53
CA GLN A 100 13.68 -28.76 -15.18
C GLN A 100 12.59 -29.24 -14.24
N TYR A 101 11.40 -28.59 -14.30
CA TYR A 101 10.25 -28.99 -13.51
C TYR A 101 9.84 -30.45 -13.77
N ALA A 102 9.70 -30.82 -15.06
CA ALA A 102 9.29 -32.17 -15.43
C ALA A 102 10.29 -33.25 -15.00
N ASN A 103 11.60 -32.96 -15.07
CA ASN A 103 12.63 -33.88 -14.57
C ASN A 103 12.59 -34.03 -13.07
N LEU A 104 12.56 -32.93 -12.31
CA LEU A 104 12.48 -32.98 -10.85
C LEU A 104 11.19 -33.63 -10.35
N TYR A 105 10.08 -33.42 -11.06
CA TYR A 105 8.84 -34.09 -10.74
C TYR A 105 8.93 -35.62 -10.91
N ASN A 106 9.56 -36.07 -11.99
CA ASN A 106 9.84 -37.50 -12.21
C ASN A 106 10.80 -38.07 -11.16
N GLU A 107 11.83 -37.32 -10.77
CA GLU A 107 12.76 -37.73 -9.70
C GLU A 107 12.03 -37.85 -8.36
N ALA A 108 11.18 -36.88 -7.98
CA ALA A 108 10.38 -36.97 -6.77
C ALA A 108 9.48 -38.23 -6.77
N ARG A 109 8.82 -38.51 -7.90
CA ARG A 109 8.01 -39.72 -8.03
C ARG A 109 8.83 -41.00 -7.92
N ALA A 110 10.03 -41.03 -8.49
CA ALA A 110 10.92 -42.20 -8.36
C ALA A 110 11.36 -42.41 -6.90
N ASN A 111 11.63 -41.35 -6.15
CA ASN A 111 11.94 -41.39 -4.74
C ASN A 111 10.77 -41.98 -3.90
N ASP A 112 9.54 -41.69 -4.32
CA ASP A 112 8.31 -42.24 -3.72
C ASP A 112 7.98 -43.67 -4.23
N GLY A 113 8.82 -44.28 -5.07
CA GLY A 113 8.61 -45.61 -5.67
C GLY A 113 7.52 -45.62 -6.75
N LEU A 114 7.16 -44.49 -7.31
CA LEU A 114 6.13 -44.33 -8.34
C LEU A 114 6.76 -44.28 -9.74
N THR A 115 5.99 -44.67 -10.75
CA THR A 115 6.41 -44.54 -12.14
C THR A 115 6.53 -43.06 -12.59
N PRO A 116 7.47 -42.75 -13.50
CA PRO A 116 7.61 -41.41 -14.04
C PRO A 116 6.25 -40.90 -14.62
N TYR A 117 5.95 -39.64 -14.36
CA TYR A 117 4.75 -38.99 -14.91
C TYR A 117 4.97 -38.51 -16.35
N TYR A 118 6.12 -37.89 -16.59
CA TYR A 118 6.52 -37.42 -17.90
C TYR A 118 7.37 -38.46 -18.61
N ASN A 119 6.96 -38.89 -19.81
CA ASN A 119 7.74 -39.81 -20.62
C ASN A 119 8.89 -39.07 -21.36
N GLN A 120 9.79 -39.84 -21.99
CA GLN A 120 10.97 -39.29 -22.67
C GLN A 120 10.61 -38.31 -23.79
N LYS A 121 9.55 -38.60 -24.56
CA LYS A 121 9.08 -37.70 -25.63
C LYS A 121 8.61 -36.37 -25.10
N GLN A 122 7.91 -36.36 -23.95
CA GLN A 122 7.46 -35.13 -23.29
C GLN A 122 8.64 -34.34 -22.74
N LEU A 123 9.63 -35.01 -22.12
CA LEU A 123 10.85 -34.32 -21.66
C LEU A 123 11.62 -33.66 -22.81
N GLU A 124 11.76 -34.35 -23.93
CA GLU A 124 12.36 -33.77 -25.13
C GLU A 124 11.55 -32.61 -25.71
N GLY A 125 10.22 -32.73 -25.67
CA GLY A 125 9.31 -31.64 -26.06
C GLY A 125 9.50 -30.39 -25.20
N TYR A 126 9.51 -30.52 -23.88
CA TYR A 126 9.78 -29.40 -22.98
C TYR A 126 11.19 -28.82 -23.13
N LYS A 127 12.20 -29.65 -23.42
CA LYS A 127 13.56 -29.19 -23.68
C LYS A 127 13.63 -28.31 -24.94
N ASN A 128 12.82 -28.61 -25.95
CA ASN A 128 12.74 -27.90 -27.23
C ASN A 128 11.52 -26.98 -27.31
N SER A 129 10.93 -26.58 -26.17
CA SER A 129 9.79 -25.69 -26.08
C SER A 129 10.01 -24.38 -26.86
N LYS A 130 8.97 -23.91 -27.53
CA LYS A 130 8.95 -22.63 -28.24
C LYS A 130 8.60 -21.43 -27.32
N GLY A 131 8.43 -21.68 -26.03
CA GLY A 131 8.15 -20.65 -25.02
C GLY A 131 6.75 -20.72 -24.42
N ALA A 132 6.28 -19.61 -23.88
CA ALA A 132 5.07 -19.54 -23.08
C ALA A 132 3.77 -19.88 -23.84
N ASN A 133 3.77 -19.75 -25.15
CA ASN A 133 2.60 -19.98 -26.02
C ASN A 133 2.72 -21.28 -26.83
N ASP A 134 3.68 -22.15 -26.51
CA ASP A 134 3.77 -23.47 -27.13
C ASP A 134 2.55 -24.31 -26.70
N LEU A 135 1.74 -24.73 -27.66
CA LEU A 135 0.48 -25.43 -27.41
C LEU A 135 0.66 -26.79 -26.71
N LEU A 136 1.74 -27.51 -27.04
CA LEU A 136 1.99 -28.86 -26.52
C LEU A 136 2.99 -28.89 -25.38
N TYR A 137 3.97 -28.01 -25.41
CA TYR A 137 5.09 -27.97 -24.47
C TYR A 137 5.35 -26.56 -23.95
N PRO A 138 4.36 -25.94 -23.27
CA PRO A 138 4.52 -24.57 -22.78
C PRO A 138 5.67 -24.46 -21.81
N ASN A 139 6.33 -23.30 -21.82
CA ASN A 139 7.37 -22.93 -20.88
C ASN A 139 7.11 -21.52 -20.39
N VAL A 140 6.34 -21.42 -19.30
CA VAL A 140 5.78 -20.18 -18.80
C VAL A 140 6.56 -19.69 -17.58
N ASP A 141 7.10 -18.48 -17.66
CA ASP A 141 7.57 -17.72 -16.52
C ASP A 141 6.61 -16.54 -16.29
N LEU A 142 5.72 -16.67 -15.33
CA LEU A 142 4.74 -15.61 -15.03
C LEU A 142 5.40 -14.36 -14.43
N TYR A 143 6.55 -14.47 -13.76
CA TYR A 143 7.27 -13.31 -13.26
C TYR A 143 7.73 -12.41 -14.39
N ASP A 144 8.32 -13.00 -15.44
CA ASP A 144 8.78 -12.26 -16.62
C ASP A 144 7.62 -11.69 -17.44
N GLN A 145 6.46 -12.34 -17.39
CA GLN A 145 5.28 -11.95 -18.18
C GLN A 145 4.42 -10.88 -17.51
N LEU A 146 4.39 -10.83 -16.18
CA LEU A 146 3.45 -10.01 -15.43
C LEU A 146 4.11 -8.95 -14.54
N LEU A 147 5.44 -8.92 -14.43
CA LEU A 147 6.12 -7.98 -13.57
C LEU A 147 7.16 -7.14 -14.30
N ASN A 148 7.06 -5.84 -14.11
CA ASN A 148 8.10 -4.89 -14.46
C ASN A 148 9.26 -4.97 -13.47
N LYS A 149 10.48 -4.79 -13.92
CA LYS A 149 11.68 -4.72 -13.07
C LYS A 149 11.68 -3.47 -12.18
N ASN A 150 10.98 -2.43 -12.60
CA ASN A 150 11.01 -1.12 -11.97
C ASN A 150 9.59 -0.59 -11.74
N ALA A 151 9.39 0.04 -10.60
CA ALA A 151 8.24 0.86 -10.29
C ALA A 151 8.68 2.30 -10.03
N ASN A 152 7.80 3.28 -10.19
CA ASN A 152 8.12 4.67 -9.95
C ASN A 152 7.53 5.19 -8.63
N TYR A 153 8.21 6.17 -8.07
CA TYR A 153 7.80 6.88 -6.86
C TYR A 153 8.04 8.38 -7.04
N ARG A 154 7.07 9.20 -6.62
CA ARG A 154 7.15 10.66 -6.65
C ARG A 154 6.51 11.20 -5.39
N LYS A 155 7.18 12.17 -4.77
CA LYS A 155 6.65 12.90 -3.62
C LYS A 155 6.97 14.38 -3.80
N VAL A 156 5.98 15.21 -3.53
CA VAL A 156 6.16 16.65 -3.44
C VAL A 156 5.46 17.10 -2.17
N SER A 157 6.15 17.90 -1.36
CA SER A 157 5.56 18.52 -0.18
C SER A 157 5.94 19.99 -0.10
N PHE A 158 5.02 20.75 0.45
CA PHE A 158 5.20 22.15 0.77
C PHE A 158 4.63 22.41 2.16
N ASP A 159 5.38 23.06 3.01
CA ASP A 159 4.89 23.52 4.29
C ASP A 159 5.24 25.00 4.53
N MET A 160 4.29 25.71 5.09
CA MET A 160 4.42 27.10 5.49
C MET A 160 3.92 27.24 6.93
N THR A 161 4.77 27.73 7.80
CA THR A 161 4.39 28.06 9.18
C THR A 161 4.78 29.48 9.50
N GLY A 162 3.92 30.17 10.27
CA GLY A 162 4.22 31.53 10.65
C GLY A 162 3.21 32.11 11.62
N GLY A 163 3.38 33.39 11.94
CA GLY A 163 2.42 34.10 12.76
C GLY A 163 2.93 35.35 13.40
N THR A 164 2.02 36.00 14.09
CA THR A 164 2.23 37.11 15.02
C THR A 164 1.80 36.66 16.40
N ASP A 165 1.87 37.56 17.38
CA ASP A 165 1.35 37.27 18.72
C ASP A 165 -0.16 37.00 18.72
N ARG A 166 -0.91 37.55 17.76
CA ARG A 166 -2.36 37.37 17.66
C ARG A 166 -2.78 36.22 16.76
N VAL A 167 -2.06 35.94 15.68
CA VAL A 167 -2.43 34.91 14.71
C VAL A 167 -1.24 34.01 14.44
N ARG A 168 -1.41 32.72 14.60
CA ARG A 168 -0.41 31.70 14.23
C ARG A 168 -1.04 30.73 13.24
N TYR A 169 -0.31 30.37 12.21
CA TYR A 169 -0.81 29.49 11.16
C TYR A 169 0.24 28.47 10.72
N ALA A 170 -0.25 27.30 10.33
CA ALA A 170 0.52 26.31 9.60
C ALA A 170 -0.31 25.81 8.41
N LEU A 171 0.29 25.74 7.25
CA LEU A 171 -0.30 25.14 6.04
C LEU A 171 0.68 24.11 5.53
N ILE A 172 0.21 22.88 5.36
CA ILE A 172 1.01 21.77 4.84
C ILE A 172 0.22 21.15 3.67
N ALA A 173 0.90 20.96 2.55
CA ALA A 173 0.36 20.30 1.38
C ALA A 173 1.34 19.20 0.94
N GLY A 174 0.84 18.03 0.61
CA GLY A 174 1.65 16.91 0.16
C GLY A 174 0.98 16.14 -0.98
N TYR A 175 1.79 15.70 -1.92
CA TYR A 175 1.41 14.78 -2.97
C TYR A 175 2.35 13.59 -2.98
N VAL A 176 1.79 12.40 -3.06
CA VAL A 176 2.52 11.14 -3.28
C VAL A 176 1.89 10.43 -4.46
N GLY A 177 2.71 10.00 -5.40
CA GLY A 177 2.30 9.19 -6.54
C GLY A 177 3.27 8.08 -6.83
N GLY A 178 2.78 6.99 -7.40
CA GLY A 178 3.62 5.87 -7.77
C GLY A 178 2.89 4.79 -8.54
N SER A 179 3.65 3.84 -9.11
CA SER A 179 3.12 2.67 -9.80
C SER A 179 3.45 1.39 -9.04
N GLY A 180 2.72 0.30 -9.33
CA GLY A 180 3.08 -1.06 -8.96
C GLY A 180 4.16 -1.63 -9.85
N PHE A 181 4.54 -2.87 -9.56
CA PHE A 181 5.45 -3.66 -10.39
C PHE A 181 4.71 -4.43 -11.49
N GLU A 182 3.41 -4.59 -11.36
CA GLU A 182 2.62 -5.39 -12.30
C GLU A 182 2.66 -4.76 -13.70
N ASP A 183 3.13 -5.52 -14.69
CA ASP A 183 3.13 -5.17 -16.12
C ASP A 183 1.85 -5.71 -16.75
N VAL A 184 0.80 -4.95 -16.60
CA VAL A 184 -0.54 -5.36 -16.96
C VAL A 184 -1.28 -4.21 -17.64
N THR A 185 -2.38 -4.51 -18.32
CA THR A 185 -3.20 -3.50 -19.03
C THR A 185 -3.55 -2.31 -18.13
N TYR A 186 -3.78 -2.56 -16.85
CA TYR A 186 -4.07 -1.54 -15.85
C TYR A 186 -3.02 -1.58 -14.74
N THR A 187 -1.78 -1.18 -15.05
CA THR A 187 -0.69 -1.08 -14.08
C THR A 187 -1.16 -0.34 -12.83
N PRO A 188 -1.01 -0.93 -11.63
CA PRO A 188 -1.43 -0.30 -10.41
C PRO A 188 -0.82 1.09 -10.21
N GLN A 189 -1.67 2.04 -9.86
CA GLN A 189 -1.30 3.43 -9.63
C GLN A 189 -1.90 3.94 -8.33
N LEU A 190 -1.12 4.76 -7.64
CA LEU A 190 -1.54 5.48 -6.45
C LEU A 190 -1.29 6.97 -6.65
N HIS A 191 -2.31 7.79 -6.38
CA HIS A 191 -2.19 9.24 -6.26
C HIS A 191 -2.83 9.66 -4.96
N ARG A 192 -2.06 10.28 -4.07
CA ARG A 192 -2.52 10.78 -2.78
C ARG A 192 -2.20 12.25 -2.66
N LEU A 193 -3.23 13.05 -2.39
CA LEU A 193 -3.11 14.46 -2.04
C LEU A 193 -3.50 14.64 -0.57
N THR A 194 -2.69 15.35 0.18
CA THR A 194 -2.95 15.68 1.59
C THR A 194 -2.83 17.19 1.77
N LEU A 195 -3.77 17.78 2.49
CA LEU A 195 -3.78 19.19 2.84
C LEU A 195 -4.11 19.33 4.32
N ARG A 196 -3.35 20.14 5.04
CA ARG A 196 -3.62 20.51 6.43
C ARG A 196 -3.43 22.01 6.64
N GLY A 197 -4.38 22.61 7.33
CA GLY A 197 -4.30 23.97 7.82
C GLY A 197 -4.59 24.02 9.31
N ASN A 198 -3.69 24.59 10.09
CA ASN A 198 -3.87 24.84 11.52
C ASN A 198 -3.80 26.36 11.73
N LEU A 199 -4.79 26.90 12.43
CA LEU A 199 -4.90 28.33 12.75
C LEU A 199 -5.18 28.49 14.23
N ASP A 200 -4.35 29.27 14.93
CA ASP A 200 -4.62 29.74 16.28
C ASP A 200 -4.80 31.27 16.23
N PHE A 201 -5.91 31.75 16.74
CA PHE A 201 -6.25 33.17 16.81
C PHE A 201 -6.52 33.62 18.24
N ASN A 202 -5.63 34.44 18.78
CA ASN A 202 -5.80 35.09 20.10
C ASN A 202 -6.77 36.26 19.93
N VAL A 203 -8.04 36.01 20.24
CA VAL A 203 -9.13 37.02 20.16
C VAL A 203 -8.92 38.11 21.22
N THR A 204 -8.59 37.64 22.42
CA THR A 204 -8.23 38.46 23.57
C THR A 204 -7.05 37.84 24.29
N ASP A 205 -6.54 38.46 25.35
CA ASP A 205 -5.45 37.91 26.15
C ASP A 205 -5.87 36.64 26.91
N PHE A 206 -7.18 36.44 27.10
CA PHE A 206 -7.73 35.27 27.81
C PHE A 206 -8.43 34.26 26.87
N LEU A 207 -8.68 34.58 25.59
CA LEU A 207 -9.41 33.70 24.67
C LEU A 207 -8.61 33.45 23.40
N THR A 208 -8.30 32.18 23.13
CA THR A 208 -7.74 31.70 21.88
C THR A 208 -8.74 30.79 21.17
N ILE A 209 -9.01 31.05 19.92
CA ILE A 209 -9.75 30.15 19.02
C ILE A 209 -8.73 29.38 18.18
N SER A 210 -8.83 28.06 18.18
CA SER A 210 -8.06 27.20 17.28
C SER A 210 -8.98 26.57 16.24
N ALA A 211 -8.55 26.54 14.98
CA ALA A 211 -9.22 25.84 13.89
C ALA A 211 -8.22 24.97 13.14
N ASP A 212 -8.49 23.66 13.10
CA ASP A 212 -7.66 22.70 12.40
C ASP A 212 -8.51 22.04 11.30
N VAL A 213 -8.03 22.10 10.07
CA VAL A 213 -8.66 21.47 8.90
C VAL A 213 -7.66 20.54 8.26
N ALA A 214 -8.06 19.30 8.03
CA ALA A 214 -7.27 18.33 7.30
C ALA A 214 -8.09 17.65 6.22
N GLY A 215 -7.50 17.45 5.06
CA GLY A 215 -8.07 16.74 3.93
C GLY A 215 -7.09 15.76 3.32
N ARG A 216 -7.58 14.57 2.97
CA ARG A 216 -6.84 13.56 2.21
C ARG A 216 -7.72 13.04 1.10
N MET A 217 -7.21 13.09 -0.11
CA MET A 217 -7.80 12.46 -1.28
C MET A 217 -6.81 11.42 -1.81
N GLU A 218 -7.28 10.23 -2.02
CA GLU A 218 -6.49 9.12 -2.54
C GLU A 218 -7.24 8.47 -3.69
N MET A 219 -6.55 8.30 -4.79
CA MET A 219 -7.03 7.60 -5.97
C MET A 219 -6.12 6.41 -6.19
N ARG A 220 -6.71 5.22 -6.25
CA ARG A 220 -6.03 3.95 -6.52
C ARG A 220 -6.66 3.32 -7.74
N LYS A 221 -5.82 2.81 -8.61
CA LYS A 221 -6.26 2.02 -9.75
C LYS A 221 -5.41 0.76 -9.82
N TRP A 222 -6.04 -0.38 -10.02
CA TRP A 222 -5.36 -1.67 -10.19
C TRP A 222 -6.20 -2.60 -11.06
N GLY A 223 -5.60 -3.70 -11.55
CA GLY A 223 -6.29 -4.74 -12.30
C GLY A 223 -7.32 -5.50 -11.45
N GLN A 224 -8.07 -6.40 -12.05
CA GLN A 224 -9.09 -7.19 -11.35
C GLN A 224 -8.50 -8.02 -10.20
N LEU A 225 -7.34 -8.63 -10.40
CA LEU A 225 -6.63 -9.33 -9.35
C LEU A 225 -5.89 -8.32 -8.47
N ASP A 226 -6.03 -8.45 -7.17
CA ASP A 226 -5.21 -7.69 -6.24
C ASP A 226 -3.75 -8.21 -6.21
N CYS A 227 -2.86 -7.41 -5.62
CA CYS A 227 -1.44 -7.74 -5.53
C CYS A 227 -1.19 -9.13 -4.89
N GLY A 228 -1.94 -9.50 -3.83
CA GLY A 228 -1.81 -10.80 -3.17
C GLY A 228 -2.22 -11.95 -4.07
N GLN A 229 -3.29 -11.80 -4.84
CA GLN A 229 -3.76 -12.79 -5.81
C GLN A 229 -2.76 -12.95 -6.95
N VAL A 230 -2.22 -11.85 -7.50
CA VAL A 230 -1.16 -11.89 -8.52
C VAL A 230 0.05 -12.65 -7.99
N PHE A 231 0.58 -12.29 -6.82
CA PHE A 231 1.75 -12.98 -6.24
C PHE A 231 1.47 -14.45 -5.88
N THR A 232 0.24 -14.79 -5.50
CA THR A 232 -0.16 -16.18 -5.30
C THR A 232 -0.11 -16.95 -6.61
N ALA A 233 -0.64 -16.37 -7.70
CA ALA A 233 -0.58 -16.98 -9.01
C ALA A 233 0.87 -17.18 -9.48
N LEU A 234 1.71 -16.13 -9.35
CA LEU A 234 3.14 -16.18 -9.69
C LEU A 234 3.88 -17.29 -8.96
N SER A 235 3.58 -17.49 -7.67
CA SER A 235 4.29 -18.45 -6.81
C SER A 235 3.81 -19.90 -6.95
N THR A 236 2.61 -20.11 -7.48
CA THR A 236 1.99 -21.45 -7.53
C THR A 236 1.78 -22.00 -8.93
N HIS A 237 1.99 -21.17 -9.96
CA HIS A 237 1.89 -21.61 -11.35
C HIS A 237 3.02 -22.57 -11.73
N ARG A 238 2.69 -23.67 -12.42
CA ARG A 238 3.68 -24.59 -12.94
C ARG A 238 4.10 -24.15 -14.34
N PRO A 239 5.38 -24.16 -14.68
CA PRO A 239 5.85 -23.63 -15.96
C PRO A 239 5.31 -24.38 -17.19
N ASN A 240 4.89 -25.63 -16.99
CA ASN A 240 4.40 -26.53 -18.03
C ASN A 240 2.91 -26.84 -17.94
N GLU A 241 2.12 -26.02 -17.23
CA GLU A 241 0.73 -26.34 -16.93
C GLU A 241 -0.20 -26.10 -18.13
N TYR A 242 -0.08 -24.94 -18.76
CA TYR A 242 -0.84 -24.58 -19.99
C TYR A 242 -0.13 -23.42 -20.71
N PRO A 243 -0.37 -23.24 -22.04
CA PRO A 243 0.11 -22.06 -22.75
C PRO A 243 -0.61 -20.79 -22.25
N LEU A 244 0.08 -19.66 -22.22
CA LEU A 244 -0.56 -18.39 -21.82
C LEU A 244 -1.65 -17.97 -22.79
N THR A 245 -1.31 -17.96 -24.08
CA THR A 245 -2.25 -17.64 -25.16
C THR A 245 -2.15 -18.70 -26.25
N MET A 246 -3.22 -18.85 -27.01
CA MET A 246 -3.34 -19.76 -28.13
C MET A 246 -3.94 -19.02 -29.33
N SER A 247 -3.50 -19.35 -30.54
CA SER A 247 -4.11 -18.78 -31.73
C SER A 247 -5.36 -19.57 -32.17
N PRO A 248 -6.37 -18.91 -32.79
CA PRO A 248 -7.50 -19.58 -33.37
C PRO A 248 -7.12 -20.61 -34.44
N GLU A 249 -6.06 -20.33 -35.22
CA GLU A 249 -5.58 -21.21 -36.29
C GLU A 249 -5.04 -22.53 -35.74
N GLU A 250 -4.36 -22.49 -34.58
CA GLU A 250 -3.79 -23.68 -33.94
C GLU A 250 -4.84 -24.53 -33.23
N THR A 251 -5.87 -23.89 -32.69
CA THR A 251 -6.91 -24.55 -31.89
C THR A 251 -8.16 -24.91 -32.68
N GLY A 252 -8.39 -24.26 -33.82
CA GLY A 252 -9.65 -24.36 -34.57
C GLY A 252 -10.85 -23.73 -33.86
N LEU A 253 -10.61 -22.98 -32.76
CA LEU A 253 -11.65 -22.30 -31.97
C LEU A 253 -11.72 -20.83 -32.40
N ALA A 254 -12.94 -20.26 -32.38
CA ALA A 254 -13.13 -18.86 -32.68
C ALA A 254 -12.70 -17.98 -31.46
N SER A 255 -11.99 -16.89 -31.71
CA SER A 255 -11.80 -15.82 -30.74
C SER A 255 -12.83 -14.73 -30.99
N SER A 256 -13.27 -14.05 -29.92
CA SER A 256 -14.14 -12.88 -30.03
C SER A 256 -13.38 -11.60 -29.80
N ASP A 257 -13.71 -10.57 -30.56
CA ASP A 257 -13.27 -9.17 -30.34
C ASP A 257 -11.74 -8.97 -30.27
N GLY A 258 -10.98 -9.83 -30.94
CA GLY A 258 -9.50 -9.74 -30.94
C GLY A 258 -8.83 -10.17 -29.63
N ILE A 259 -9.58 -10.73 -28.68
CA ILE A 259 -9.04 -11.30 -27.44
C ILE A 259 -8.47 -12.70 -27.77
N PRO A 260 -7.22 -13.01 -27.42
CA PRO A 260 -6.65 -14.32 -27.66
C PRO A 260 -7.37 -15.41 -26.86
N LEU A 261 -7.24 -16.64 -27.27
CA LEU A 261 -7.65 -17.79 -26.48
C LEU A 261 -6.61 -18.05 -25.39
N PHE A 262 -7.06 -18.50 -24.22
CA PHE A 262 -6.20 -18.73 -23.07
C PHE A 262 -6.18 -20.20 -22.69
N GLY A 263 -4.99 -20.68 -22.33
CA GLY A 263 -4.86 -22.02 -21.77
C GLY A 263 -5.46 -22.11 -20.37
N ALA A 264 -5.95 -23.29 -20.02
CA ALA A 264 -6.43 -23.61 -18.69
C ALA A 264 -6.18 -25.09 -18.38
N SER A 265 -6.20 -25.47 -17.11
CA SER A 265 -6.12 -26.85 -16.66
C SER A 265 -7.32 -27.19 -15.75
N LEU A 266 -7.55 -28.48 -15.52
CA LEU A 266 -8.58 -28.93 -14.57
C LEU A 266 -8.30 -28.44 -13.14
N LEU A 267 -7.04 -28.26 -12.78
CA LEU A 267 -6.63 -27.74 -11.48
C LEU A 267 -6.72 -26.22 -11.41
N ARG A 268 -6.61 -25.55 -12.56
CA ARG A 268 -6.65 -24.09 -12.70
C ARG A 268 -7.52 -23.74 -13.89
N PRO A 269 -8.84 -23.70 -13.69
CA PRO A 269 -9.78 -23.35 -14.76
C PRO A 269 -9.70 -21.88 -15.17
N MET A 270 -9.04 -21.05 -14.35
CA MET A 270 -8.83 -19.61 -14.63
C MET A 270 -7.36 -19.37 -14.94
N ASN A 271 -7.11 -18.66 -16.01
CA ASN A 271 -5.75 -18.27 -16.43
C ASN A 271 -5.40 -16.94 -15.79
N ALA A 272 -4.42 -16.92 -14.87
CA ALA A 272 -4.03 -15.72 -14.15
C ALA A 272 -3.55 -14.60 -15.07
N TYR A 273 -2.89 -14.93 -16.18
CA TYR A 273 -2.49 -13.96 -17.20
C TYR A 273 -3.73 -13.32 -17.86
N ALA A 274 -4.72 -14.12 -18.24
CA ALA A 274 -5.97 -13.64 -18.84
C ALA A 274 -6.71 -12.69 -17.89
N GLU A 275 -6.86 -13.07 -16.63
CA GLU A 275 -7.53 -12.24 -15.62
C GLU A 275 -6.79 -10.94 -15.36
N THR A 276 -5.46 -10.98 -15.33
CA THR A 276 -4.66 -9.80 -15.06
C THR A 276 -4.62 -8.85 -16.26
N MET A 277 -4.55 -9.37 -17.48
CA MET A 277 -4.44 -8.56 -18.70
C MET A 277 -5.81 -8.13 -19.25
N TYR A 278 -6.85 -8.95 -19.11
CA TYR A 278 -8.15 -8.74 -19.77
C TYR A 278 -9.33 -8.70 -18.80
N GLY A 279 -9.11 -8.96 -17.51
CA GLY A 279 -10.18 -9.04 -16.51
C GLY A 279 -10.79 -7.69 -16.11
N GLY A 280 -10.25 -6.57 -16.57
CA GLY A 280 -10.74 -5.23 -16.22
C GLY A 280 -9.93 -4.58 -15.09
N TYR A 281 -10.54 -3.60 -14.41
CA TYR A 281 -9.83 -2.83 -13.37
C TYR A 281 -10.78 -2.38 -12.26
N THR A 282 -10.19 -2.05 -11.12
CA THR A 282 -10.83 -1.35 -10.01
C THR A 282 -10.27 0.07 -9.92
N ASP A 283 -11.14 1.06 -9.84
CA ASP A 283 -10.81 2.46 -9.58
C ASP A 283 -11.46 2.87 -8.25
N GLU A 284 -10.63 3.12 -7.25
CA GLU A 284 -11.08 3.50 -5.91
C GLU A 284 -10.70 4.94 -5.62
N ARG A 285 -11.67 5.73 -5.16
CA ARG A 285 -11.46 7.08 -4.64
C ARG A 285 -11.84 7.14 -3.18
N TYR A 286 -10.87 7.47 -2.38
CA TYR A 286 -11.05 7.68 -0.96
C TYR A 286 -10.82 9.15 -0.63
N THR A 287 -11.82 9.78 -0.03
CA THR A 287 -11.71 11.17 0.44
C THR A 287 -12.07 11.22 1.91
N ARG A 288 -11.19 11.81 2.70
CA ARG A 288 -11.43 12.11 4.11
C ARG A 288 -11.20 13.58 4.34
N SER A 289 -12.14 14.23 5.01
CA SER A 289 -11.99 15.60 5.51
C SER A 289 -12.25 15.62 7.00
N GLN A 290 -11.60 16.53 7.67
CA GLN A 290 -11.73 16.70 9.09
C GLN A 290 -11.55 18.16 9.48
N THR A 291 -12.38 18.60 10.39
CA THR A 291 -12.32 19.95 10.96
C THR A 291 -12.47 19.86 12.46
N ASN A 292 -11.59 20.53 13.18
CA ASN A 292 -11.71 20.73 14.62
C ASN A 292 -11.73 22.23 14.91
N ILE A 293 -12.58 22.63 15.83
CA ILE A 293 -12.61 24.00 16.35
C ILE A 293 -12.47 23.87 17.85
N GLY A 294 -11.50 24.56 18.43
CA GLY A 294 -11.23 24.59 19.85
C GLY A 294 -11.29 26.01 20.41
N LEU A 295 -11.81 26.13 21.61
CA LEU A 295 -11.76 27.36 22.40
C LEU A 295 -10.86 27.12 23.59
N LYS A 296 -9.88 27.97 23.82
CA LYS A 296 -8.98 27.90 24.98
C LYS A 296 -9.10 29.17 25.78
N PHE A 297 -9.39 29.03 27.06
CA PHE A 297 -9.50 30.13 28.01
C PHE A 297 -8.29 30.11 28.95
N ASP A 298 -7.55 31.21 28.98
CA ASP A 298 -6.54 31.47 29.99
C ASP A 298 -7.18 32.29 31.12
N LEU A 299 -7.41 31.65 32.23
CA LEU A 299 -8.12 32.23 33.40
C LEU A 299 -7.15 32.61 34.51
N ASP A 300 -5.90 32.90 34.20
CA ASP A 300 -4.87 33.37 35.14
C ASP A 300 -5.35 34.57 35.98
N MET A 301 -6.26 35.37 35.41
CA MET A 301 -6.87 36.51 36.14
C MET A 301 -7.77 36.09 37.29
N LEU A 302 -8.33 34.88 37.30
CA LEU A 302 -9.14 34.35 38.39
C LEU A 302 -8.28 33.54 39.36
N THR A 303 -7.46 32.68 38.85
CA THR A 303 -6.56 31.83 39.63
C THR A 303 -5.33 31.51 38.79
N LYS A 304 -4.15 31.80 39.33
CA LYS A 304 -2.86 31.57 38.64
C LYS A 304 -2.73 30.12 38.18
N GLY A 305 -2.51 29.92 36.88
CA GLY A 305 -2.36 28.62 36.25
C GLY A 305 -3.68 27.95 35.84
N LEU A 306 -4.84 28.59 36.03
CA LEU A 306 -6.12 28.06 35.62
C LEU A 306 -6.32 28.22 34.14
N LYS A 307 -6.55 27.10 33.42
CA LYS A 307 -6.88 27.06 32.00
C LYS A 307 -8.03 26.12 31.74
N ALA A 308 -8.89 26.47 30.79
CA ALA A 308 -9.99 25.65 30.31
C ALA A 308 -10.00 25.59 28.77
N GLY A 309 -10.49 24.45 28.22
CA GLY A 309 -10.58 24.27 26.76
C GLY A 309 -11.33 23.01 26.40
#